data_897d4aebf2a1f6eb6ef90ab851ce0fdc
#
_entry.id   897d4aebf2a1f6eb6ef90ab851ce0fdc
#
_cell.length_a   1.000
_cell.length_b   1.000
_cell.length_c   1.000
_cell.angle_alpha   90.00
_cell.angle_beta   90.00
_cell.angle_gamma   90.00
#
_symmetry.space_group_name_H-M   'P 1'
#
loop_
_entity.id
_entity.type
_entity.pdbx_description
1 polymer ?
#
loop_
_entity_poly.entity_id
_entity_poly.type
_entity_poly.pdbx_seq_one_letter_code
_entity_poly.pdbx_strand_id
1 'polypeptide(L)'
;MDLFFAPTETFVGNWAVTTMEWLMITGSFACAMAFHNAASRYGYSLGREGLMPRALGRTHPRHGSPYVASFTQTIVAALWLCGFAAFSKDPYLDVFVLLAVLGTFSLLIVQTITMVAVFRYFSQHHPEENVWRTKVAPVVGGLSMAAVVVLMIDNLDRSEERRVGKECRSRW
;
A
#
# COMPACT_ATOMS: atom_id res chain seq x y z
N MET A 1 11.57 16.74 2.16
CA MET A 1 10.96 16.88 3.49
C MET A 1 10.86 18.34 3.94
N ASP A 2 11.69 19.22 3.44
CA ASP A 2 11.77 20.62 3.85
C ASP A 2 10.51 21.46 3.56
N LEU A 3 9.64 20.99 2.66
CA LEU A 3 8.45 21.74 2.25
C LEU A 3 7.44 21.96 3.41
N PHE A 4 7.38 21.07 4.37
CA PHE A 4 6.49 21.16 5.53
C PHE A 4 7.24 21.53 6.82
N PHE A 5 8.47 21.03 6.98
CA PHE A 5 9.23 21.27 8.21
C PHE A 5 9.79 22.68 8.30
N ALA A 6 10.32 23.24 7.21
CA ALA A 6 10.87 24.59 7.21
C ALA A 6 9.83 25.69 7.55
N PRO A 7 8.61 25.71 6.95
CA PRO A 7 7.59 26.65 7.37
C PRO A 7 7.14 26.45 8.82
N THR A 8 7.01 25.19 9.26
CA THR A 8 6.59 24.89 10.65
C THR A 8 7.60 25.38 11.66
N GLU A 9 8.88 25.20 11.40
CA GLU A 9 9.97 25.71 12.25
C GLU A 9 9.92 27.23 12.35
N THR A 10 9.73 27.91 11.22
CA THR A 10 9.75 29.38 11.15
C THR A 10 8.53 30.02 11.82
N PHE A 11 7.33 29.45 11.68
CA PHE A 11 6.08 30.07 12.15
C PHE A 11 5.60 29.54 13.49
N VAL A 12 5.89 28.29 13.84
CA VAL A 12 5.34 27.62 15.05
C VAL A 12 6.44 27.31 16.07
N GLY A 13 7.65 27.00 15.60
CA GLY A 13 8.81 26.72 16.43
C GLY A 13 9.23 25.23 16.39
N ASN A 14 10.42 25.01 16.91
CA ASN A 14 11.10 23.69 16.84
C ASN A 14 10.36 22.55 17.57
N TRP A 15 9.60 22.88 18.63
CA TRP A 15 8.78 21.87 19.34
C TRP A 15 7.72 21.22 18.45
N ALA A 16 7.13 21.98 17.52
CA ALA A 16 6.15 21.47 16.60
C ALA A 16 6.77 20.53 15.56
N VAL A 17 7.97 20.86 15.06
CA VAL A 17 8.74 20.00 14.16
C VAL A 17 9.05 18.66 14.84
N THR A 18 9.59 18.68 16.05
CA THR A 18 9.89 17.48 16.83
C THR A 18 8.64 16.62 17.07
N THR A 19 7.50 17.27 17.37
CA THR A 19 6.23 16.55 17.54
C THR A 19 5.78 15.88 16.24
N MET A 20 5.90 16.58 15.10
CA MET A 20 5.57 16.01 13.78
C MET A 20 6.46 14.82 13.43
N GLU A 21 7.75 14.89 13.72
CA GLU A 21 8.69 13.77 13.52
C GLU A 21 8.29 12.55 14.33
N TRP A 22 7.99 12.71 15.62
CA TRP A 22 7.49 11.61 16.46
C TRP A 22 6.17 11.02 15.95
N LEU A 23 5.24 11.88 15.50
CA LEU A 23 3.98 11.43 14.91
C LEU A 23 4.21 10.65 13.61
N MET A 24 5.15 11.08 12.78
CA MET A 24 5.50 10.34 11.54
C MET A 24 6.10 8.96 11.86
N ILE A 25 7.00 8.86 12.82
CA ILE A 25 7.62 7.59 13.22
C ILE A 25 6.57 6.65 13.78
N THR A 26 5.77 7.10 14.73
CA THR A 26 4.72 6.28 15.36
C THR A 26 3.61 5.91 14.37
N GLY A 27 3.22 6.82 13.49
CA GLY A 27 2.24 6.56 12.43
C GLY A 27 2.74 5.53 11.42
N SER A 28 3.99 5.64 10.99
CA SER A 28 4.61 4.68 10.08
C SER A 28 4.70 3.28 10.71
N PHE A 29 5.07 3.20 11.99
CA PHE A 29 5.09 1.95 12.72
C PHE A 29 3.69 1.33 12.86
N ALA A 30 2.69 2.11 13.23
CA ALA A 30 1.30 1.65 13.31
C ALA A 30 0.77 1.14 11.96
N CYS A 31 1.09 1.84 10.88
CA CYS A 31 0.74 1.45 9.53
C CYS A 31 1.41 0.12 9.13
N ALA A 32 2.70 -0.03 9.39
CA ALA A 32 3.44 -1.26 9.13
C ALA A 32 2.84 -2.45 9.90
N MET A 33 2.48 -2.27 11.16
CA MET A 33 1.82 -3.30 11.98
C MET A 33 0.44 -3.68 11.43
N ALA A 34 -0.34 -2.70 10.97
CA ALA A 34 -1.66 -2.94 10.38
C ALA A 34 -1.56 -3.75 9.08
N PHE A 35 -0.65 -3.37 8.19
CA PHE A 35 -0.40 -4.11 6.94
C PHE A 35 0.15 -5.51 7.20
N HIS A 36 1.07 -5.67 8.14
CA HIS A 36 1.60 -6.97 8.53
C HIS A 36 0.49 -7.91 9.03
N ASN A 37 -0.40 -7.40 9.89
CA ASN A 37 -1.53 -8.17 10.41
C ASN A 37 -2.52 -8.53 9.29
N ALA A 38 -2.86 -7.59 8.41
CA ALA A 38 -3.72 -7.84 7.26
C ALA A 38 -3.13 -8.92 6.33
N ALA A 39 -1.87 -8.78 5.93
CA ALA A 39 -1.18 -9.72 5.05
C ALA A 39 -1.13 -11.13 5.66
N SER A 40 -0.85 -11.24 6.95
CA SER A 40 -0.84 -12.53 7.67
C SER A 40 -2.21 -13.21 7.65
N ARG A 41 -3.29 -12.44 7.81
CA ARG A 41 -4.67 -12.96 7.75
C ARG A 41 -5.05 -13.40 6.35
N TYR A 42 -4.67 -12.65 5.31
CA TYR A 42 -4.87 -13.07 3.92
C TYR A 42 -4.09 -14.34 3.59
N GLY A 43 -2.81 -14.42 3.97
CA GLY A 43 -2.00 -15.62 3.79
C GLY A 43 -2.61 -16.85 4.46
N TYR A 44 -3.16 -16.67 5.66
CA TYR A 44 -3.89 -17.71 6.39
C TYR A 44 -5.14 -18.18 5.64
N SER A 45 -5.99 -17.26 5.18
CA SER A 45 -7.22 -17.60 4.43
C SER A 45 -6.89 -18.35 3.13
N LEU A 46 -5.94 -17.84 2.35
CA LEU A 46 -5.50 -18.49 1.11
C LEU A 46 -4.89 -19.88 1.34
N GLY A 47 -4.17 -20.05 2.46
CA GLY A 47 -3.64 -21.37 2.85
C GLY A 47 -4.74 -22.35 3.24
N ARG A 48 -5.84 -21.89 3.83
CA ARG A 48 -7.00 -22.74 4.14
C ARG A 48 -7.81 -23.13 2.92
N GLU A 49 -7.95 -22.22 1.96
CA GLU A 49 -8.64 -22.46 0.69
C GLU A 49 -7.83 -23.33 -0.30
N GLY A 50 -6.56 -23.60 0.03
CA GLY A 50 -5.69 -24.43 -0.81
C GLY A 50 -5.07 -23.70 -2.00
N LEU A 51 -5.24 -22.37 -2.10
CA LEU A 51 -4.61 -21.52 -3.10
C LEU A 51 -3.12 -21.28 -2.81
N MET A 52 -2.74 -21.39 -1.52
CA MET A 52 -1.36 -21.33 -1.04
C MET A 52 -1.00 -22.59 -0.25
N PRO A 53 0.30 -22.81 0.07
CA PRO A 53 0.71 -23.97 0.87
C PRO A 53 -0.12 -24.09 2.16
N ARG A 54 -0.69 -25.27 2.40
CA ARG A 54 -1.57 -25.54 3.56
C ARG A 54 -0.92 -25.25 4.91
N ALA A 55 0.40 -25.19 4.96
CA ALA A 55 1.15 -24.82 6.16
C ALA A 55 0.79 -23.40 6.66
N LEU A 56 0.50 -22.44 5.76
CA LEU A 56 0.07 -21.09 6.10
C LEU A 56 -1.29 -21.04 6.83
N GLY A 57 -2.15 -22.03 6.56
CA GLY A 57 -3.46 -22.18 7.21
C GLY A 57 -3.40 -22.75 8.64
N ARG A 58 -2.22 -22.89 9.26
CA ARG A 58 -2.08 -23.36 10.64
C ARG A 58 -2.19 -22.22 11.63
N THR A 59 -2.96 -22.47 12.70
CA THR A 59 -3.09 -21.56 13.84
C THR A 59 -2.28 -22.05 15.02
N HIS A 60 -1.86 -21.14 15.87
CA HIS A 60 -1.18 -21.47 17.11
C HIS A 60 -2.18 -22.13 18.10
N PRO A 61 -1.85 -23.32 18.69
CA PRO A 61 -2.80 -24.08 19.51
C PRO A 61 -3.34 -23.33 20.71
N ARG A 62 -2.55 -22.40 21.25
CA ARG A 62 -2.88 -21.67 22.49
C ARG A 62 -3.52 -20.30 22.24
N HIS A 63 -3.16 -19.63 21.16
CA HIS A 63 -3.57 -18.25 20.89
C HIS A 63 -4.51 -18.10 19.69
N GLY A 64 -4.74 -19.15 18.91
CA GLY A 64 -5.59 -19.11 17.71
C GLY A 64 -5.07 -18.19 16.60
N SER A 65 -3.87 -17.62 16.72
CA SER A 65 -3.27 -16.70 15.76
C SER A 65 -2.62 -17.44 14.59
N PRO A 66 -2.61 -16.88 13.39
CA PRO A 66 -1.98 -17.46 12.20
C PRO A 66 -0.46 -17.27 12.21
N TYR A 67 0.23 -17.93 13.16
CA TYR A 67 1.65 -17.73 13.42
C TYR A 67 2.55 -18.08 12.23
N VAL A 68 2.21 -19.12 11.44
CA VAL A 68 2.99 -19.53 10.29
C VAL A 68 2.92 -18.46 9.20
N ALA A 69 1.73 -17.94 8.91
CA ALA A 69 1.56 -16.87 7.94
C ALA A 69 2.28 -15.58 8.37
N SER A 70 2.19 -15.22 9.65
CA SER A 70 2.89 -14.06 10.21
C SER A 70 4.40 -14.19 10.12
N PHE A 71 4.95 -15.35 10.48
CA PHE A 71 6.38 -15.61 10.41
C PHE A 71 6.90 -15.61 8.97
N THR A 72 6.15 -16.23 8.05
CA THR A 72 6.46 -16.20 6.62
C THR A 72 6.48 -14.79 6.07
N GLN A 73 5.50 -13.96 6.42
CA GLN A 73 5.44 -12.56 6.02
C GLN A 73 6.66 -11.78 6.55
N THR A 74 7.06 -12.01 7.79
CA THR A 74 8.26 -11.37 8.38
C THR A 74 9.52 -11.77 7.63
N ILE A 75 9.70 -13.04 7.30
CA ILE A 75 10.87 -13.52 6.55
C ILE A 75 10.89 -12.90 5.15
N VAL A 76 9.76 -12.90 4.45
CA VAL A 76 9.69 -12.30 3.10
C VAL A 76 10.03 -10.81 3.16
N ALA A 77 9.47 -10.07 4.11
CA ALA A 77 9.77 -8.65 4.28
C ALA A 77 11.26 -8.41 4.60
N ALA A 78 11.85 -9.23 5.49
CA ALA A 78 13.26 -9.12 5.83
C ALA A 78 14.17 -9.43 4.64
N LEU A 79 13.86 -10.46 3.85
CA LEU A 79 14.62 -10.81 2.65
C LEU A 79 14.57 -9.68 1.60
N TRP A 80 13.40 -9.07 1.39
CA TRP A 80 13.27 -7.92 0.50
C TRP A 80 14.10 -6.73 1.00
N LEU A 81 13.98 -6.38 2.28
CA LEU A 81 14.74 -5.28 2.87
C LEU A 81 16.25 -5.50 2.79
N CYS A 82 16.72 -6.71 3.16
CA CYS A 82 18.14 -7.05 3.07
C CYS A 82 18.66 -7.06 1.62
N GLY A 83 17.86 -7.57 0.69
CA GLY A 83 18.19 -7.57 -0.74
C GLY A 83 18.36 -6.16 -1.27
N PHE A 84 17.42 -5.27 -1.02
CA PHE A 84 17.52 -3.88 -1.46
C PHE A 84 18.65 -3.13 -0.74
N ALA A 85 18.86 -3.34 0.56
CA ALA A 85 19.94 -2.71 1.30
C ALA A 85 21.33 -3.10 0.77
N ALA A 86 21.47 -4.32 0.22
CA ALA A 86 22.73 -4.78 -0.38
C ALA A 86 23.02 -4.18 -1.76
N PHE A 87 21.98 -3.85 -2.54
CA PHE A 87 22.11 -3.40 -3.93
C PHE A 87 21.86 -1.91 -4.14
N SER A 88 21.18 -1.22 -3.22
CA SER A 88 20.81 0.19 -3.34
C SER A 88 21.86 1.12 -2.79
N LYS A 89 22.19 2.17 -3.56
CA LYS A 89 23.06 3.27 -3.11
C LYS A 89 22.36 4.23 -2.16
N ASP A 90 21.03 4.41 -2.32
CA ASP A 90 20.21 5.31 -1.54
C ASP A 90 18.94 4.57 -1.05
N PRO A 91 19.00 3.98 0.19
CA PRO A 91 17.88 3.15 0.69
C PRO A 91 16.55 3.88 0.77
N TYR A 92 16.56 5.18 0.98
CA TYR A 92 15.34 5.97 1.12
C TYR A 92 14.67 6.25 -0.23
N LEU A 93 15.41 6.74 -1.21
CA LEU A 93 14.83 7.12 -2.51
C LEU A 93 14.52 5.90 -3.37
N ASP A 94 15.44 4.93 -3.42
CA ASP A 94 15.29 3.78 -4.31
C ASP A 94 14.33 2.74 -3.73
N VAL A 95 14.42 2.45 -2.43
CA VAL A 95 13.64 1.38 -1.80
C VAL A 95 12.26 1.88 -1.36
N PHE A 96 12.23 2.94 -0.56
CA PHE A 96 10.97 3.42 0.02
C PHE A 96 10.01 3.96 -1.06
N VAL A 97 10.50 4.81 -1.95
CA VAL A 97 9.67 5.42 -3.00
C VAL A 97 9.18 4.35 -3.97
N LEU A 98 10.06 3.47 -4.43
CA LEU A 98 9.68 2.42 -5.38
C LEU A 98 8.68 1.43 -4.78
N LEU A 99 8.91 0.96 -3.55
CA LEU A 99 7.98 0.06 -2.86
C LEU A 99 6.65 0.75 -2.53
N ALA A 100 6.66 2.03 -2.15
CA ALA A 100 5.45 2.79 -1.89
C ALA A 100 4.60 2.95 -3.17
N VAL A 101 5.22 3.28 -4.31
CA VAL A 101 4.53 3.40 -5.60
C VAL A 101 3.96 2.05 -6.02
N LEU A 102 4.76 0.98 -6.01
CA LEU A 102 4.32 -0.37 -6.37
C LEU A 102 3.20 -0.87 -5.44
N GLY A 103 3.33 -0.64 -4.14
CA GLY A 103 2.34 -1.02 -3.14
C GLY A 103 1.01 -0.29 -3.35
N THR A 104 1.06 1.02 -3.56
CA THR A 104 -0.13 1.85 -3.82
C THR A 104 -0.82 1.43 -5.11
N PHE A 105 -0.05 1.22 -6.18
CA PHE A 105 -0.58 0.80 -7.47
C PHE A 105 -1.27 -0.57 -7.39
N SER A 106 -0.62 -1.54 -6.74
CA SER A 106 -1.18 -2.88 -6.53
C SER A 106 -2.47 -2.83 -5.70
N LEU A 107 -2.51 -2.00 -4.66
CA LEU A 107 -3.67 -1.82 -3.80
C LEU A 107 -4.85 -1.21 -4.55
N LEU A 108 -4.61 -0.20 -5.39
CA LEU A 108 -5.63 0.43 -6.22
C LEU A 108 -6.23 -0.56 -7.25
N ILE A 109 -5.40 -1.41 -7.86
CA ILE A 109 -5.88 -2.44 -8.79
C ILE A 109 -6.78 -3.44 -8.07
N VAL A 110 -6.32 -3.99 -6.93
CA VAL A 110 -7.11 -4.95 -6.14
C VAL A 110 -8.42 -4.33 -5.68
N GLN A 111 -8.41 -3.08 -5.25
CA GLN A 111 -9.60 -2.37 -4.80
C GLN A 111 -10.58 -2.14 -5.94
N THR A 112 -10.10 -1.81 -7.14
CA THR A 112 -10.94 -1.68 -8.35
C THR A 112 -11.60 -3.02 -8.72
N ILE A 113 -10.84 -4.12 -8.70
CA ILE A 113 -11.38 -5.48 -8.95
C ILE A 113 -12.43 -5.83 -7.90
N THR A 114 -12.17 -5.51 -6.63
CA THR A 114 -13.13 -5.77 -5.54
C THR A 114 -14.43 -5.01 -5.76
N MET A 115 -14.39 -3.74 -6.19
CA MET A 115 -15.62 -2.98 -6.49
C MET A 115 -16.43 -3.61 -7.62
N VAL A 116 -15.78 -4.12 -8.66
CA VAL A 116 -16.44 -4.85 -9.76
C VAL A 116 -17.07 -6.15 -9.24
N ALA A 117 -16.37 -6.90 -8.40
CA ALA A 117 -16.85 -8.14 -7.80
C ALA A 117 -18.09 -7.89 -6.91
N VAL A 118 -18.05 -6.86 -6.07
CA VAL A 118 -19.17 -6.44 -5.21
C VAL A 118 -20.36 -6.05 -6.06
N PHE A 119 -20.17 -5.23 -7.09
CA PHE A 119 -21.25 -4.83 -7.99
C PHE A 119 -21.92 -6.05 -8.65
N ARG A 120 -21.12 -7.00 -9.18
CA ARG A 120 -21.66 -8.21 -9.81
C ARG A 120 -22.40 -9.10 -8.82
N TYR A 121 -21.85 -9.30 -7.64
CA TYR A 121 -22.46 -10.15 -6.61
C TYR A 121 -23.83 -9.63 -6.19
N PHE A 122 -23.94 -8.37 -5.82
CA PHE A 122 -25.21 -7.78 -5.39
C PHE A 122 -26.22 -7.64 -6.53
N SER A 123 -25.76 -7.37 -7.75
CA SER A 123 -26.65 -7.30 -8.91
C SER A 123 -27.31 -8.64 -9.24
N GLN A 124 -26.64 -9.76 -8.93
CA GLN A 124 -27.13 -11.10 -9.27
C GLN A 124 -27.91 -11.76 -8.13
N HIS A 125 -27.52 -11.56 -6.88
CA HIS A 125 -28.04 -12.33 -5.75
C HIS A 125 -29.04 -11.56 -4.87
N HIS A 126 -28.98 -10.24 -4.83
CA HIS A 126 -29.81 -9.41 -3.96
C HIS A 126 -30.37 -8.18 -4.68
N PRO A 127 -31.26 -8.34 -5.68
CA PRO A 127 -31.82 -7.21 -6.45
C PRO A 127 -32.80 -6.34 -5.62
N GLU A 128 -33.25 -6.83 -4.45
CA GLU A 128 -34.22 -6.15 -3.58
C GLU A 128 -33.59 -5.14 -2.61
N GLU A 129 -32.26 -5.17 -2.50
CA GLU A 129 -31.52 -4.25 -1.64
C GLU A 129 -31.47 -2.83 -2.23
N ASN A 130 -31.23 -1.85 -1.36
CA ASN A 130 -31.25 -0.44 -1.70
C ASN A 130 -30.26 -0.12 -2.85
N VAL A 131 -30.80 0.30 -4.01
CA VAL A 131 -30.06 0.55 -5.26
C VAL A 131 -28.86 1.50 -5.06
N TRP A 132 -28.95 2.46 -4.14
CA TRP A 132 -27.89 3.38 -3.81
C TRP A 132 -26.68 2.66 -3.23
N ARG A 133 -26.88 1.74 -2.32
CA ARG A 133 -25.78 1.00 -1.64
C ARG A 133 -25.20 -0.11 -2.51
N THR A 134 -26.05 -0.75 -3.31
CA THR A 134 -25.69 -1.96 -4.07
C THR A 134 -25.15 -1.67 -5.46
N LYS A 135 -25.61 -0.61 -6.10
CA LYS A 135 -25.24 -0.29 -7.50
C LYS A 135 -24.47 1.03 -7.60
N VAL A 136 -25.00 2.10 -7.03
CA VAL A 136 -24.41 3.43 -7.20
C VAL A 136 -23.09 3.56 -6.47
N ALA A 137 -23.01 3.17 -5.20
CA ALA A 137 -21.80 3.30 -4.41
C ALA A 137 -20.60 2.51 -4.99
N PRO A 138 -20.73 1.21 -5.40
CA PRO A 138 -19.63 0.48 -6.02
C PRO A 138 -19.22 1.05 -7.38
N VAL A 139 -20.17 1.55 -8.18
CA VAL A 139 -19.86 2.15 -9.49
C VAL A 139 -19.09 3.46 -9.32
N VAL A 140 -19.57 4.36 -8.46
CA VAL A 140 -18.88 5.63 -8.18
C VAL A 140 -17.50 5.38 -7.56
N GLY A 141 -17.42 4.47 -6.59
CA GLY A 141 -16.13 4.07 -5.99
C GLY A 141 -15.18 3.46 -7.00
N GLY A 142 -15.66 2.55 -7.84
CA GLY A 142 -14.86 1.91 -8.88
C GLY A 142 -14.37 2.91 -9.94
N LEU A 143 -15.23 3.82 -10.40
CA LEU A 143 -14.85 4.86 -11.35
C LEU A 143 -13.83 5.83 -10.77
N SER A 144 -13.99 6.25 -9.52
CA SER A 144 -13.02 7.13 -8.86
C SER A 144 -11.65 6.47 -8.70
N MET A 145 -11.60 5.19 -8.32
CA MET A 145 -10.36 4.42 -8.23
C MET A 145 -9.70 4.22 -9.60
N ALA A 146 -10.50 3.90 -10.63
CA ALA A 146 -9.98 3.79 -11.99
C ALA A 146 -9.41 5.12 -12.50
N ALA A 147 -10.08 6.24 -12.22
CA ALA A 147 -9.58 7.57 -12.57
C ALA A 147 -8.24 7.87 -11.88
N VAL A 148 -8.09 7.51 -10.59
CA VAL A 148 -6.83 7.67 -9.86
C VAL A 148 -5.71 6.82 -10.47
N VAL A 149 -6.00 5.57 -10.87
CA VAL A 149 -5.03 4.71 -11.56
C VAL A 149 -4.57 5.34 -12.87
N VAL A 150 -5.49 5.84 -13.70
CA VAL A 150 -5.15 6.51 -14.96
C VAL A 150 -4.30 7.75 -14.72
N LEU A 151 -4.68 8.61 -13.76
CA LEU A 151 -3.90 9.79 -13.39
C LEU A 151 -2.51 9.44 -12.87
N MET A 152 -2.39 8.33 -12.16
CA MET A 152 -1.09 7.87 -11.66
C MET A 152 -0.19 7.41 -12.79
N ILE A 153 -0.70 6.67 -13.77
CA ILE A 153 0.04 6.25 -14.97
C ILE A 153 0.49 7.49 -15.76
N ASP A 154 -0.41 8.42 -16.02
CA ASP A 154 -0.13 9.66 -16.76
C ASP A 154 0.96 10.52 -16.09
N ASN A 155 0.97 10.54 -14.74
CA ASN A 155 2.00 11.23 -13.98
C ASN A 155 3.35 10.49 -13.97
N LEU A 156 3.37 9.17 -14.06
CA LEU A 156 4.61 8.41 -14.18
C LEU A 156 5.32 8.74 -15.50
N ASP A 157 4.59 8.74 -16.61
CA ASP A 157 5.14 9.10 -17.93
C ASP A 157 5.74 10.53 -17.92
N ARG A 158 5.01 11.49 -17.37
CA ARG A 158 5.49 12.88 -17.24
C ARG A 158 6.71 13.03 -16.33
N SER A 159 6.84 12.18 -15.31
CA SER A 159 7.98 12.22 -14.39
C SER A 159 9.25 11.69 -15.05
N GLU A 160 9.15 10.70 -15.93
CA GLU A 160 10.26 10.20 -16.74
C GLU A 160 10.73 11.22 -17.76
N GLU A 161 9.82 11.87 -18.48
CA GLU A 161 10.16 12.95 -19.42
C GLU A 161 10.90 14.12 -18.75
N ARG A 162 10.49 14.47 -17.51
CA ARG A 162 11.16 15.51 -16.72
C ARG A 162 12.56 15.09 -16.24
N ARG A 163 12.79 13.81 -15.95
CA ARG A 163 14.13 13.29 -15.61
C ARG A 163 15.06 13.33 -16.80
N VAL A 164 14.61 12.82 -17.93
CA VAL A 164 15.40 12.82 -19.20
C VAL A 164 15.70 14.26 -19.64
N GLY A 165 14.75 15.17 -19.54
CA GLY A 165 14.96 16.58 -19.88
C GLY A 165 15.97 17.31 -18.98
N LYS A 166 16.05 16.93 -17.69
CA LYS A 166 17.06 17.47 -16.75
C LYS A 166 18.45 16.90 -17.00
N GLU A 167 18.58 15.62 -17.31
CA GLU A 167 19.87 15.00 -17.65
C GLU A 167 20.44 15.55 -18.97
N CYS A 168 19.61 15.80 -19.96
CA CYS A 168 20.06 16.48 -21.20
C CYS A 168 20.55 17.91 -20.93
N ARG A 169 19.92 18.66 -20.02
CA ARG A 169 20.32 20.02 -19.69
C ARG A 169 21.60 20.11 -18.85
N SER A 170 21.94 19.07 -18.09
CA SER A 170 23.15 19.06 -17.26
C SER A 170 24.41 18.65 -18.03
N ARG A 171 24.27 18.22 -19.29
CA ARG A 171 25.39 17.83 -20.18
C ARG A 171 25.84 18.93 -21.15
N TRP A 172 25.19 20.07 -21.11
CA TRP A 172 25.58 21.30 -21.84
C TRP A 172 25.96 22.41 -20.86
#